data_1de09d30bb7ad4ce4fa7b2ef2ed39d62
#
_entry.id   1de09d30bb7ad4ce4fa7b2ef2ed39d62
#
_cell.length_a   1.000
_cell.length_b   1.000
_cell.length_c   1.000
_cell.angle_alpha   90.00
_cell.angle_beta   90.00
_cell.angle_gamma   90.00
#
_symmetry.space_group_name_H-M   'P 1'
#
loop_
_entity.id
_entity.type
_entity.pdbx_description
1 polymer ?
#
loop_
_entity_poly.entity_id
_entity_poly.type
_entity_poly.pdbx_seq_one_letter_code
_entity_poly.pdbx_strand_id
1 'polypeptide(L)'
;LKTSYRYVDIIFGTHNIFKFAELIVTRFESQRMVIDIWKDTDKIVENLPNDRKFSFKSGVNIMFGCNNFCSYCIVPYVRGRERSRDPEAIISEIRQLVADGVVEVMLLGQNVNSYGKNLEHPITFAQLLERIEQIEGLERIRFMTSHPKDLSDELIEVMGKSKKICKHLHLPLQSGSSRILKIMNRRYDKEHYLELVDKIRAAVPDIALTTDIIVGFPGETEEDFEETMDVVRKVRYDSAFTFIYSKRTGTPAASMEEQVPEDVIKARFDRLLKEVQKISAEKAGAL
;
A
#
# COMPACT_ATOMS: atom_id res chain seq x y z
N LEU A 1 21.00 17.53 5.20
CA LEU A 1 21.52 16.38 5.99
C LEU A 1 23.01 16.57 6.29
N LYS A 2 23.86 16.72 5.28
CA LYS A 2 25.33 16.81 5.42
C LYS A 2 25.82 17.88 6.46
N THR A 3 25.16 19.01 6.53
CA THR A 3 25.52 20.12 7.45
C THR A 3 24.88 20.00 8.82
N SER A 4 23.67 19.42 8.90
CA SER A 4 22.86 19.36 10.11
C SER A 4 23.07 18.09 10.94
N TYR A 5 23.56 17.01 10.30
CA TYR A 5 23.70 15.69 10.92
C TYR A 5 25.10 15.13 10.68
N ARG A 6 26.08 15.68 11.40
CA ARG A 6 27.52 15.35 11.23
C ARG A 6 27.88 13.92 11.66
N TYR A 7 27.00 13.23 12.38
CA TYR A 7 27.15 11.84 12.83
C TYR A 7 26.69 10.81 11.79
N VAL A 8 26.14 11.27 10.64
CA VAL A 8 25.72 10.37 9.56
C VAL A 8 26.93 10.07 8.67
N ASP A 9 27.23 8.80 8.52
CA ASP A 9 28.35 8.32 7.72
C ASP A 9 27.99 7.99 6.28
N ILE A 10 26.80 7.43 6.05
CA ILE A 10 26.34 6.99 4.73
C ILE A 10 24.91 7.45 4.48
N ILE A 11 24.66 8.03 3.31
CA ILE A 11 23.31 8.39 2.83
C ILE A 11 23.10 7.73 1.48
N PHE A 12 22.09 6.87 1.37
CA PHE A 12 21.72 6.23 0.11
C PHE A 12 20.20 6.13 -0.03
N GLY A 13 19.73 5.86 -1.26
CA GLY A 13 18.32 5.76 -1.57
C GLY A 13 17.79 4.33 -1.56
N THR A 14 16.48 4.18 -1.70
CA THR A 14 15.84 2.85 -1.79
C THR A 14 16.19 2.10 -3.08
N HIS A 15 16.66 2.80 -4.10
CA HIS A 15 17.01 2.22 -5.40
C HIS A 15 18.35 1.48 -5.42
N ASN A 16 19.24 1.81 -4.50
CA ASN A 16 20.59 1.27 -4.45
C ASN A 16 20.94 0.61 -3.10
N ILE A 17 19.93 0.13 -2.37
CA ILE A 17 20.12 -0.58 -1.09
C ILE A 17 21.04 -1.80 -1.23
N PHE A 18 21.03 -2.48 -2.38
CA PHE A 18 21.88 -3.62 -2.67
C PHE A 18 23.39 -3.30 -2.68
N LYS A 19 23.74 -2.01 -2.80
CA LYS A 19 25.13 -1.53 -2.70
C LYS A 19 25.58 -1.27 -1.27
N PHE A 20 24.77 -1.56 -0.27
CA PHE A 20 25.06 -1.17 1.10
C PHE A 20 26.43 -1.65 1.60
N ALA A 21 26.81 -2.90 1.29
CA ALA A 21 28.13 -3.43 1.66
C ALA A 21 29.27 -2.66 0.97
N GLU A 22 29.14 -2.34 -0.33
CA GLU A 22 30.08 -1.52 -1.08
C GLU A 22 30.24 -0.12 -0.49
N LEU A 23 29.12 0.50 -0.11
CA LEU A 23 29.10 1.84 0.49
C LEU A 23 29.77 1.85 1.88
N ILE A 24 29.64 0.78 2.66
CA ILE A 24 30.37 0.60 3.92
C ILE A 24 31.87 0.57 3.66
N VAL A 25 32.35 -0.28 2.73
CA VAL A 25 33.78 -0.36 2.38
C VAL A 25 34.31 1.01 1.95
N THR A 26 33.59 1.67 1.01
CA THR A 26 33.95 3.03 0.56
C THR A 26 34.04 4.04 1.70
N ARG A 27 33.15 3.95 2.69
CA ARG A 27 33.20 4.84 3.89
C ARG A 27 34.46 4.61 4.70
N PHE A 28 34.85 3.34 4.93
CA PHE A 28 36.05 3.02 5.69
C PHE A 28 37.34 3.42 4.94
N GLU A 29 37.40 3.23 3.62
CA GLU A 29 38.55 3.61 2.81
C GLU A 29 38.71 5.12 2.65
N SER A 30 37.59 5.83 2.37
CA SER A 30 37.64 7.27 2.11
C SER A 30 37.71 8.13 3.38
N GLN A 31 37.35 7.59 4.53
CA GLN A 31 37.22 8.31 5.81
C GLN A 31 36.29 9.55 5.73
N ARG A 32 35.40 9.60 4.74
CA ARG A 32 34.48 10.71 4.47
C ARG A 32 33.03 10.20 4.39
N MET A 33 32.08 11.11 4.64
CA MET A 33 30.66 10.80 4.41
C MET A 33 30.44 10.39 2.96
N VAL A 34 29.80 9.24 2.76
CA VAL A 34 29.43 8.69 1.45
C VAL A 34 27.97 9.07 1.14
N ILE A 35 27.72 9.66 -0.01
CA ILE A 35 26.37 9.99 -0.47
C ILE A 35 26.20 9.38 -1.85
N ASP A 36 25.32 8.38 -1.97
CA ASP A 36 24.97 7.71 -3.22
C ASP A 36 23.45 7.57 -3.33
N ILE A 37 22.80 8.58 -3.90
CA ILE A 37 21.35 8.63 -4.05
C ILE A 37 21.00 8.55 -5.53
N TRP A 38 20.40 7.43 -5.92
CA TRP A 38 19.87 7.28 -7.27
C TRP A 38 18.46 7.92 -7.35
N LYS A 39 18.28 8.76 -8.34
CA LYS A 39 16.97 9.43 -8.56
C LYS A 39 15.95 8.49 -9.19
N ASP A 40 16.41 7.58 -10.04
CA ASP A 40 15.60 6.60 -10.74
C ASP A 40 16.42 5.36 -11.09
N THR A 41 15.76 4.23 -11.32
CA THR A 41 16.37 2.99 -11.82
C THR A 41 15.30 2.06 -12.37
N ASP A 42 15.61 1.39 -13.46
CA ASP A 42 14.82 0.27 -13.99
C ASP A 42 15.25 -1.07 -13.38
N LYS A 43 16.34 -1.08 -12.62
CA LYS A 43 16.87 -2.31 -12.04
C LYS A 43 15.97 -2.82 -10.90
N ILE A 44 15.67 -4.10 -10.96
CA ILE A 44 15.19 -4.91 -9.85
C ILE A 44 16.32 -5.89 -9.51
N VAL A 45 16.75 -5.89 -8.26
CA VAL A 45 17.79 -6.82 -7.79
C VAL A 45 17.09 -7.95 -7.06
N GLU A 46 17.25 -9.14 -7.62
CA GLU A 46 16.69 -10.38 -7.06
C GLU A 46 17.68 -11.02 -6.06
N ASN A 47 17.19 -11.98 -5.29
CA ASN A 47 17.98 -12.80 -4.37
C ASN A 47 18.77 -12.01 -3.30
N LEU A 48 18.24 -10.87 -2.86
CA LEU A 48 18.81 -10.16 -1.71
C LEU A 48 18.63 -10.99 -0.43
N PRO A 49 19.63 -10.99 0.47
CA PRO A 49 19.50 -11.64 1.77
C PRO A 49 18.26 -11.13 2.52
N ASN A 50 17.49 -12.04 3.08
CA ASN A 50 16.29 -11.72 3.84
C ASN A 50 16.39 -12.35 5.24
N ASP A 51 16.46 -11.51 6.27
CA ASP A 51 16.36 -11.93 7.66
C ASP A 51 14.89 -11.89 8.10
N ARG A 52 14.30 -13.07 8.29
CA ARG A 52 12.89 -13.21 8.62
C ARG A 52 12.69 -13.14 10.14
N LYS A 53 11.79 -12.24 10.54
CA LYS A 53 11.37 -12.16 11.96
C LYS A 53 10.60 -13.42 12.43
N PHE A 54 9.91 -14.09 11.52
CA PHE A 54 9.09 -15.27 11.80
C PHE A 54 9.50 -16.42 10.87
N SER A 55 9.57 -17.64 11.42
CA SER A 55 9.90 -18.83 10.64
C SER A 55 8.78 -19.26 9.69
N PHE A 56 7.53 -19.03 10.07
CA PHE A 56 6.33 -19.52 9.37
C PHE A 56 5.72 -18.55 8.36
N LYS A 57 6.15 -17.28 8.34
CA LYS A 57 5.63 -16.27 7.41
C LYS A 57 6.70 -15.32 6.88
N SER A 58 6.52 -14.85 5.64
CA SER A 58 7.43 -13.91 4.99
C SER A 58 6.70 -12.87 4.14
N GLY A 59 7.30 -11.67 4.04
CA GLY A 59 6.92 -10.68 3.03
C GLY A 59 7.65 -10.93 1.72
N VAL A 60 6.95 -10.82 0.60
CA VAL A 60 7.51 -10.95 -0.75
C VAL A 60 7.14 -9.70 -1.54
N ASN A 61 8.15 -8.90 -1.89
CA ASN A 61 7.93 -7.77 -2.77
C ASN A 61 7.64 -8.28 -4.19
N ILE A 62 6.52 -7.88 -4.77
CA ILE A 62 6.17 -8.27 -6.15
C ILE A 62 6.36 -7.11 -7.14
N MET A 63 6.42 -5.88 -6.63
CA MET A 63 6.63 -4.69 -7.44
C MET A 63 7.16 -3.52 -6.62
N PHE A 64 7.72 -2.53 -7.28
CA PHE A 64 8.26 -1.30 -6.72
C PHE A 64 7.71 -0.08 -7.44
N GLY A 65 7.71 1.10 -6.78
CA GLY A 65 7.25 2.35 -7.35
C GLY A 65 5.73 2.47 -7.50
N CYS A 66 5.25 3.63 -7.98
CA CYS A 66 3.82 3.87 -8.15
C CYS A 66 3.56 4.94 -9.22
N ASN A 67 2.59 4.68 -10.11
CA ASN A 67 2.18 5.59 -11.18
C ASN A 67 0.92 6.41 -10.86
N ASN A 68 0.38 6.33 -9.65
CA ASN A 68 -0.89 7.00 -9.32
C ASN A 68 -0.74 8.50 -9.11
N PHE A 69 0.41 8.99 -8.63
CA PHE A 69 0.66 10.42 -8.39
C PHE A 69 -0.46 11.10 -7.60
N CYS A 70 -0.97 10.44 -6.56
CA CYS A 70 -1.91 11.07 -5.65
C CYS A 70 -1.31 12.36 -5.11
N SER A 71 -2.08 13.46 -5.05
CA SER A 71 -1.55 14.80 -4.80
C SER A 71 -0.87 14.99 -3.44
N TYR A 72 -1.14 14.13 -2.47
CA TYR A 72 -0.53 14.12 -1.13
C TYR A 72 0.69 13.18 -1.00
N CYS A 73 0.94 12.33 -2.02
CA CYS A 73 1.85 11.19 -1.87
C CYS A 73 3.23 11.46 -2.45
N ILE A 74 4.27 11.24 -1.63
CA ILE A 74 5.66 11.40 -2.05
C ILE A 74 6.24 10.16 -2.75
N VAL A 75 5.56 9.02 -2.67
CA VAL A 75 6.08 7.72 -3.15
C VAL A 75 6.56 7.75 -4.61
N PRO A 76 5.82 8.28 -5.60
CA PRO A 76 6.29 8.31 -6.99
C PRO A 76 7.62 9.05 -7.17
N TYR A 77 7.88 10.05 -6.31
CA TYR A 77 9.07 10.90 -6.38
C TYR A 77 10.30 10.29 -5.71
N VAL A 78 10.09 9.33 -4.78
CA VAL A 78 11.19 8.71 -4.02
C VAL A 78 11.39 7.23 -4.34
N ARG A 79 10.38 6.56 -4.92
CA ARG A 79 10.44 5.15 -5.32
C ARG A 79 10.34 4.94 -6.84
N GLY A 80 10.20 6.03 -7.62
CA GLY A 80 10.12 6.00 -9.07
C GLY A 80 8.83 5.39 -9.61
N ARG A 81 8.83 5.09 -10.90
CA ARG A 81 7.72 4.46 -11.63
C ARG A 81 7.52 3.01 -11.21
N GLU A 82 6.32 2.50 -11.49
CA GLU A 82 6.00 1.08 -11.27
C GLU A 82 6.94 0.16 -12.04
N ARG A 83 7.47 -0.82 -11.33
CA ARG A 83 8.31 -1.91 -11.86
C ARG A 83 7.85 -3.21 -11.22
N SER A 84 7.25 -4.08 -12.00
CA SER A 84 6.85 -5.42 -11.57
C SER A 84 8.04 -6.36 -11.65
N ARG A 85 8.19 -7.23 -10.67
CA ARG A 85 9.17 -8.33 -10.71
C ARG A 85 8.69 -9.40 -11.67
N ASP A 86 9.63 -10.13 -12.21
CA ASP A 86 9.34 -11.30 -13.03
C ASP A 86 8.52 -12.34 -12.24
N PRO A 87 7.42 -12.88 -12.81
CA PRO A 87 6.57 -13.82 -12.11
C PRO A 87 7.28 -15.14 -11.76
N GLU A 88 8.22 -15.62 -12.59
CA GLU A 88 8.98 -16.83 -12.28
C GLU A 88 9.94 -16.60 -11.11
N ALA A 89 10.56 -15.41 -11.02
CA ALA A 89 11.41 -15.06 -9.89
C ALA A 89 10.59 -15.02 -8.58
N ILE A 90 9.38 -14.45 -8.59
CA ILE A 90 8.48 -14.43 -7.43
C ILE A 90 8.10 -15.85 -7.01
N ILE A 91 7.70 -16.70 -7.96
CA ILE A 91 7.29 -18.09 -7.69
C ILE A 91 8.47 -18.90 -7.15
N SER A 92 9.66 -18.72 -7.72
CA SER A 92 10.88 -19.38 -7.25
C SER A 92 11.21 -18.99 -5.82
N GLU A 93 11.15 -17.69 -5.48
CA GLU A 93 11.34 -17.20 -4.11
C GLU A 93 10.33 -17.80 -3.14
N ILE A 94 9.03 -17.82 -3.50
CA ILE A 94 7.99 -18.40 -2.63
C ILE A 94 8.22 -19.89 -2.43
N ARG A 95 8.60 -20.65 -3.46
CA ARG A 95 8.93 -22.09 -3.33
C ARG A 95 10.12 -22.31 -2.39
N GLN A 96 11.15 -21.47 -2.48
CA GLN A 96 12.27 -21.54 -1.54
C GLN A 96 11.83 -21.24 -0.11
N LEU A 97 11.01 -20.21 0.09
CA LEU A 97 10.46 -19.87 1.41
C LEU A 97 9.64 -21.04 2.00
N VAL A 98 8.84 -21.71 1.17
CA VAL A 98 8.05 -22.87 1.59
C VAL A 98 8.97 -24.04 1.94
N ALA A 99 10.02 -24.30 1.16
CA ALA A 99 11.03 -25.33 1.49
C ALA A 99 11.72 -25.04 2.84
N ASP A 100 11.85 -23.77 3.22
CA ASP A 100 12.37 -23.31 4.51
C ASP A 100 11.31 -23.30 5.65
N GLY A 101 10.10 -23.82 5.41
CA GLY A 101 9.02 -23.96 6.40
C GLY A 101 8.04 -22.78 6.48
N VAL A 102 8.09 -21.83 5.54
CA VAL A 102 7.08 -20.73 5.47
C VAL A 102 5.77 -21.27 4.92
N VAL A 103 4.66 -21.02 5.62
CA VAL A 103 3.30 -21.42 5.22
C VAL A 103 2.41 -20.23 4.85
N GLU A 104 2.84 -19.01 5.15
CA GLU A 104 2.12 -17.77 4.84
C GLU A 104 3.02 -16.76 4.14
N VAL A 105 2.55 -16.20 3.02
CA VAL A 105 3.23 -15.08 2.34
C VAL A 105 2.36 -13.84 2.32
N MET A 106 3.00 -12.68 2.51
CA MET A 106 2.41 -11.36 2.31
C MET A 106 3.01 -10.73 1.05
N LEU A 107 2.23 -10.59 -0.01
CA LEU A 107 2.66 -9.93 -1.24
C LEU A 107 2.64 -8.41 -1.05
N LEU A 108 3.76 -7.77 -1.35
CA LEU A 108 4.01 -6.37 -1.06
C LEU A 108 4.29 -5.56 -2.33
N GLY A 109 3.78 -4.33 -2.35
CA GLY A 109 4.01 -3.34 -3.39
C GLY A 109 3.36 -2.02 -3.00
N GLN A 110 3.50 -0.97 -3.82
CA GLN A 110 2.83 0.31 -3.59
C GLN A 110 1.40 0.35 -4.16
N ASN A 111 1.11 -0.52 -5.12
CA ASN A 111 -0.22 -0.77 -5.68
C ASN A 111 -0.21 -2.17 -6.32
N VAL A 112 -0.42 -3.21 -5.52
CA VAL A 112 -0.30 -4.61 -6.00
C VAL A 112 -1.29 -4.94 -7.12
N ASN A 113 -2.42 -4.25 -7.18
CA ASN A 113 -3.45 -4.48 -8.20
C ASN A 113 -3.00 -4.09 -9.62
N SER A 114 -1.96 -3.23 -9.74
CA SER A 114 -1.37 -2.87 -11.03
C SER A 114 -0.22 -3.76 -11.48
N TYR A 115 0.10 -4.80 -10.70
CA TYR A 115 1.16 -5.74 -11.02
C TYR A 115 1.04 -6.28 -12.45
N GLY A 116 2.18 -6.43 -13.09
CA GLY A 116 2.35 -7.09 -14.37
C GLY A 116 2.11 -6.21 -15.60
N LYS A 117 1.51 -5.01 -15.45
CA LYS A 117 1.19 -4.11 -16.58
C LYS A 117 2.41 -3.64 -17.36
N ASN A 118 3.59 -3.63 -16.73
CA ASN A 118 4.84 -3.14 -17.30
C ASN A 118 5.85 -4.27 -17.61
N LEU A 119 5.42 -5.53 -17.56
CA LEU A 119 6.23 -6.66 -17.99
C LEU A 119 6.26 -6.76 -19.53
N GLU A 120 7.30 -7.34 -20.08
CA GLU A 120 7.40 -7.63 -21.52
C GLU A 120 6.24 -8.52 -21.99
N HIS A 121 5.88 -9.52 -21.17
CA HIS A 121 4.68 -10.34 -21.35
C HIS A 121 3.72 -10.02 -20.19
N PRO A 122 2.78 -9.07 -20.38
CA PRO A 122 1.88 -8.64 -19.32
C PRO A 122 1.02 -9.79 -18.79
N ILE A 123 0.93 -9.87 -17.47
CA ILE A 123 -0.02 -10.72 -16.74
C ILE A 123 -0.76 -9.88 -15.71
N THR A 124 -1.94 -10.32 -15.28
CA THR A 124 -2.67 -9.63 -14.23
C THR A 124 -2.20 -10.07 -12.84
N PHE A 125 -2.52 -9.26 -11.82
CA PHE A 125 -2.30 -9.66 -10.43
C PHE A 125 -3.11 -10.91 -10.06
N ALA A 126 -4.32 -11.04 -10.61
CA ALA A 126 -5.17 -12.21 -10.44
C ALA A 126 -4.47 -13.48 -10.96
N GLN A 127 -3.90 -13.44 -12.17
CA GLN A 127 -3.15 -14.55 -12.76
C GLN A 127 -1.90 -14.90 -11.96
N LEU A 128 -1.20 -13.91 -11.39
CA LEU A 128 -0.09 -14.19 -10.47
C LEU A 128 -0.58 -14.93 -9.22
N LEU A 129 -1.70 -14.51 -8.62
CA LEU A 129 -2.29 -15.16 -7.45
C LEU A 129 -2.68 -16.61 -7.74
N GLU A 130 -3.31 -16.89 -8.87
CA GLU A 130 -3.65 -18.26 -9.30
C GLU A 130 -2.42 -19.16 -9.41
N ARG A 131 -1.31 -18.63 -9.94
CA ARG A 131 -0.04 -19.36 -10.02
C ARG A 131 0.58 -19.61 -8.64
N ILE A 132 0.54 -18.63 -7.75
CA ILE A 132 1.05 -18.77 -6.38
C ILE A 132 0.20 -19.79 -5.60
N GLU A 133 -1.10 -19.83 -5.81
CA GLU A 133 -2.02 -20.79 -5.16
C GLU A 133 -1.65 -22.25 -5.44
N GLN A 134 -1.02 -22.54 -6.58
CA GLN A 134 -0.59 -23.91 -6.94
C GLN A 134 0.65 -24.39 -6.16
N ILE A 135 1.30 -23.52 -5.39
CA ILE A 135 2.51 -23.91 -4.64
C ILE A 135 2.11 -24.80 -3.47
N GLU A 136 2.55 -26.07 -3.50
CA GLU A 136 2.35 -27.02 -2.42
C GLU A 136 3.07 -26.56 -1.15
N GLY A 137 2.48 -26.81 0.02
CA GLY A 137 3.02 -26.38 1.31
C GLY A 137 2.72 -24.92 1.68
N LEU A 138 2.36 -24.07 0.72
CA LEU A 138 1.83 -22.74 1.03
C LEU A 138 0.37 -22.86 1.43
N GLU A 139 0.01 -22.32 2.59
CA GLU A 139 -1.36 -22.40 3.13
C GLU A 139 -2.12 -21.09 3.03
N ARG A 140 -1.42 -19.95 3.15
CA ARG A 140 -2.04 -18.63 3.19
C ARG A 140 -1.33 -17.60 2.31
N ILE A 141 -2.13 -16.85 1.56
CA ILE A 141 -1.71 -15.75 0.73
C ILE A 141 -2.41 -14.49 1.23
N ARG A 142 -1.61 -13.48 1.55
CA ARG A 142 -2.09 -12.12 1.85
C ARG A 142 -1.46 -11.13 0.89
N PHE A 143 -2.12 -10.02 0.70
CA PHE A 143 -1.55 -8.89 -0.02
C PHE A 143 -2.01 -7.57 0.59
N MET A 144 -1.20 -6.54 0.41
CA MET A 144 -1.44 -5.21 0.96
C MET A 144 -1.37 -4.16 -0.15
N THR A 145 -1.94 -2.99 0.13
CA THR A 145 -1.81 -1.80 -0.72
C THR A 145 -2.55 -1.94 -2.05
N SER A 146 -3.84 -2.28 -1.96
CA SER A 146 -4.76 -2.22 -3.10
C SER A 146 -5.15 -0.78 -3.41
N HIS A 147 -5.44 -0.49 -4.69
CA HIS A 147 -6.00 0.79 -5.10
C HIS A 147 -7.36 0.56 -5.76
N PRO A 148 -8.45 1.22 -5.31
CA PRO A 148 -9.79 0.98 -5.82
C PRO A 148 -9.89 1.03 -7.35
N LYS A 149 -9.21 1.98 -7.99
CA LYS A 149 -9.16 2.11 -9.46
C LYS A 149 -8.68 0.85 -10.19
N ASP A 150 -7.78 0.08 -9.59
CA ASP A 150 -7.11 -1.06 -10.20
C ASP A 150 -7.64 -2.42 -9.70
N LEU A 151 -8.68 -2.41 -8.86
CA LEU A 151 -9.34 -3.62 -8.39
C LEU A 151 -10.28 -4.15 -9.49
N SER A 152 -9.86 -5.23 -10.16
CA SER A 152 -10.60 -5.81 -11.29
C SER A 152 -11.63 -6.85 -10.83
N ASP A 153 -12.67 -7.07 -11.66
CA ASP A 153 -13.64 -8.14 -11.44
C ASP A 153 -12.96 -9.52 -11.45
N GLU A 154 -11.92 -9.72 -12.30
CA GLU A 154 -11.07 -10.93 -12.31
C GLU A 154 -10.42 -11.19 -10.93
N LEU A 155 -9.86 -10.16 -10.31
CA LEU A 155 -9.25 -10.30 -8.98
C LEU A 155 -10.29 -10.65 -7.92
N ILE A 156 -11.48 -10.03 -7.97
CA ILE A 156 -12.58 -10.34 -7.04
C ILE A 156 -13.02 -11.80 -7.20
N GLU A 157 -13.13 -12.29 -8.44
CA GLU A 157 -13.50 -13.67 -8.75
C GLU A 157 -12.45 -14.66 -8.19
N VAL A 158 -11.15 -14.40 -8.42
CA VAL A 158 -10.06 -15.22 -7.89
C VAL A 158 -10.09 -15.25 -6.36
N MET A 159 -10.30 -14.11 -5.70
CA MET A 159 -10.45 -14.05 -4.24
C MET A 159 -11.62 -14.89 -3.74
N GLY A 160 -12.75 -14.87 -4.46
CA GLY A 160 -13.94 -15.64 -4.10
C GLY A 160 -13.77 -17.16 -4.24
N LYS A 161 -12.96 -17.62 -5.20
CA LYS A 161 -12.71 -19.03 -5.50
C LYS A 161 -11.55 -19.63 -4.71
N SER A 162 -10.59 -18.80 -4.30
CA SER A 162 -9.35 -19.24 -3.68
C SER A 162 -9.59 -19.85 -2.29
N LYS A 163 -8.83 -20.91 -2.00
CA LYS A 163 -8.78 -21.56 -0.67
C LYS A 163 -7.62 -21.05 0.18
N LYS A 164 -6.63 -20.40 -0.43
CA LYS A 164 -5.42 -19.92 0.25
C LYS A 164 -5.39 -18.41 0.45
N ILE A 165 -6.08 -17.62 -0.41
CA ILE A 165 -6.18 -16.17 -0.22
C ILE A 165 -7.02 -15.91 1.04
N CYS A 166 -6.41 -15.18 1.98
CA CYS A 166 -7.10 -14.82 3.21
C CYS A 166 -8.27 -13.87 2.90
N LYS A 167 -9.41 -14.09 3.56
CA LYS A 167 -10.62 -13.27 3.44
C LYS A 167 -10.41 -11.91 4.14
N HIS A 168 -9.45 -11.17 3.69
CA HIS A 168 -9.09 -9.84 4.18
C HIS A 168 -8.61 -8.99 3.00
N LEU A 169 -9.17 -7.80 2.86
CA LEU A 169 -8.75 -6.85 1.85
C LEU A 169 -8.53 -5.47 2.48
N HIS A 170 -7.35 -4.92 2.28
CA HIS A 170 -7.06 -3.53 2.60
C HIS A 170 -7.33 -2.67 1.36
N LEU A 171 -8.40 -1.85 1.42
CA LEU A 171 -8.88 -1.03 0.31
C LEU A 171 -8.94 0.45 0.75
N PRO A 172 -7.87 1.23 0.55
CA PRO A 172 -7.78 2.61 0.98
C PRO A 172 -8.82 3.52 0.33
N LEU A 173 -9.76 4.06 1.13
CA LEU A 173 -10.78 5.03 0.73
C LEU A 173 -10.17 6.42 0.54
N GLN A 174 -9.37 6.86 1.49
CA GLN A 174 -8.76 8.17 1.68
C GLN A 174 -9.76 9.27 2.04
N SER A 175 -10.84 9.45 1.28
CA SER A 175 -11.97 10.35 1.54
C SER A 175 -13.27 9.76 0.99
N GLY A 176 -14.39 10.03 1.62
CA GLY A 176 -15.73 9.67 1.10
C GLY A 176 -16.32 10.73 0.17
N SER A 177 -15.68 11.88 0.01
CA SER A 177 -16.13 12.93 -0.91
C SER A 177 -15.52 12.77 -2.29
N SER A 178 -16.36 12.61 -3.31
CA SER A 178 -15.94 12.52 -4.72
C SER A 178 -15.18 13.80 -5.16
N ARG A 179 -15.54 14.97 -4.59
CA ARG A 179 -14.82 16.23 -4.82
C ARG A 179 -13.39 16.17 -4.29
N ILE A 180 -13.20 15.73 -3.06
CA ILE A 180 -11.88 15.61 -2.43
C ILE A 180 -11.06 14.50 -3.10
N LEU A 181 -11.65 13.37 -3.43
CA LEU A 181 -10.97 12.29 -4.18
C LEU A 181 -10.42 12.80 -5.52
N LYS A 182 -11.16 13.65 -6.23
CA LYS A 182 -10.69 14.28 -7.47
C LYS A 182 -9.49 15.20 -7.23
N ILE A 183 -9.50 16.03 -6.18
CA ILE A 183 -8.37 16.90 -5.80
C ILE A 183 -7.17 16.07 -5.35
N MET A 184 -7.41 14.95 -4.67
CA MET A 184 -6.38 13.95 -4.30
C MET A 184 -5.82 13.18 -5.51
N ASN A 185 -6.34 13.37 -6.73
CA ASN A 185 -5.99 12.62 -7.94
C ASN A 185 -6.26 11.10 -7.79
N ARG A 186 -7.39 10.72 -7.18
CA ARG A 186 -7.73 9.31 -6.89
C ARG A 186 -8.55 8.71 -8.02
N ARG A 187 -8.79 9.09 -9.10
CA ARG A 187 -9.40 8.52 -10.32
C ARG A 187 -10.52 7.49 -10.07
N TYR A 188 -11.28 7.65 -8.98
CA TYR A 188 -12.55 7.00 -8.65
C TYR A 188 -13.35 7.95 -7.78
N ASP A 189 -14.65 7.76 -7.72
CA ASP A 189 -15.59 8.51 -6.89
C ASP A 189 -16.17 7.62 -5.78
N LYS A 190 -17.02 8.22 -4.95
CA LYS A 190 -17.70 7.56 -3.83
C LYS A 190 -18.56 6.40 -4.31
N GLU A 191 -19.30 6.60 -5.38
CA GLU A 191 -20.24 5.64 -5.94
C GLU A 191 -19.50 4.39 -6.42
N HIS A 192 -18.47 4.57 -7.22
CA HIS A 192 -17.62 3.46 -7.69
C HIS A 192 -16.98 2.69 -6.52
N TYR A 193 -16.52 3.39 -5.47
CA TYR A 193 -15.95 2.74 -4.30
C TYR A 193 -16.98 1.85 -3.58
N LEU A 194 -18.22 2.34 -3.40
CA LEU A 194 -19.30 1.58 -2.77
C LEU A 194 -19.70 0.36 -3.62
N GLU A 195 -19.82 0.52 -4.94
CA GLU A 195 -20.07 -0.59 -5.87
C GLU A 195 -18.98 -1.68 -5.78
N LEU A 196 -17.70 -1.29 -5.67
CA LEU A 196 -16.62 -2.26 -5.46
C LEU A 196 -16.78 -3.02 -4.14
N VAL A 197 -17.13 -2.34 -3.06
CA VAL A 197 -17.38 -2.96 -1.75
C VAL A 197 -18.51 -3.98 -1.85
N ASP A 198 -19.61 -3.64 -2.55
CA ASP A 198 -20.74 -4.54 -2.72
C ASP A 198 -20.35 -5.78 -3.55
N LYS A 199 -19.63 -5.60 -4.66
CA LYS A 199 -19.09 -6.70 -5.48
C LYS A 199 -18.17 -7.62 -4.68
N ILE A 200 -17.26 -7.05 -3.89
CA ILE A 200 -16.33 -7.80 -3.05
C ILE A 200 -17.09 -8.66 -2.04
N ARG A 201 -18.07 -8.08 -1.34
CA ARG A 201 -18.90 -8.80 -0.36
C ARG A 201 -19.79 -9.85 -0.96
N ALA A 202 -20.28 -9.62 -2.18
CA ALA A 202 -21.05 -10.63 -2.92
C ALA A 202 -20.19 -11.85 -3.27
N ALA A 203 -18.93 -11.63 -3.68
CA ALA A 203 -18.00 -12.71 -4.04
C ALA A 203 -17.37 -13.38 -2.81
N VAL A 204 -17.13 -12.63 -1.73
CA VAL A 204 -16.51 -13.10 -0.48
C VAL A 204 -17.32 -12.58 0.72
N PRO A 205 -18.43 -13.25 1.08
CA PRO A 205 -19.39 -12.73 2.09
C PRO A 205 -18.78 -12.37 3.45
N ASP A 206 -17.80 -13.16 3.92
CA ASP A 206 -17.18 -13.00 5.25
C ASP A 206 -15.87 -12.19 5.18
N ILE A 207 -15.68 -11.38 4.14
CA ILE A 207 -14.44 -10.63 3.99
C ILE A 207 -14.28 -9.53 5.04
N ALA A 208 -13.13 -9.51 5.70
CA ALA A 208 -12.73 -8.39 6.53
C ALA A 208 -12.18 -7.26 5.64
N LEU A 209 -12.80 -6.08 5.72
CA LEU A 209 -12.39 -4.89 5.00
C LEU A 209 -11.69 -3.91 5.93
N THR A 210 -10.48 -3.50 5.53
CA THR A 210 -9.74 -2.42 6.19
C THR A 210 -9.43 -1.30 5.23
N THR A 211 -9.22 -0.08 5.74
CA THR A 211 -9.06 1.10 4.91
C THR A 211 -8.10 2.12 5.53
N ASP A 212 -7.70 3.10 4.71
CA ASP A 212 -7.03 4.33 5.13
C ASP A 212 -7.97 5.51 4.90
N ILE A 213 -8.00 6.47 5.85
CA ILE A 213 -8.78 7.70 5.75
C ILE A 213 -7.89 8.87 6.19
N ILE A 214 -7.89 9.94 5.40
CA ILE A 214 -7.17 11.18 5.68
C ILE A 214 -8.19 12.27 5.99
N VAL A 215 -8.03 12.94 7.12
CA VAL A 215 -8.85 14.08 7.56
C VAL A 215 -8.06 15.37 7.43
N GLY A 216 -8.74 16.46 7.10
CA GLY A 216 -8.10 17.78 6.99
C GLY A 216 -7.25 17.95 5.75
N PHE A 217 -7.60 17.25 4.66
CA PHE A 217 -6.98 17.50 3.37
C PHE A 217 -7.29 18.93 2.91
N PRO A 218 -6.35 19.66 2.24
CA PRO A 218 -6.58 21.02 1.80
C PRO A 218 -7.89 21.18 1.01
N GLY A 219 -8.71 22.13 1.40
CA GLY A 219 -10.02 22.40 0.81
C GLY A 219 -11.15 21.49 1.28
N GLU A 220 -10.91 20.59 2.25
CA GLU A 220 -11.98 19.75 2.82
C GLU A 220 -12.97 20.60 3.62
N THR A 221 -14.25 20.59 3.22
CA THR A 221 -15.34 21.24 3.95
C THR A 221 -15.97 20.30 4.99
N GLU A 222 -16.93 20.79 5.77
CA GLU A 222 -17.66 19.93 6.71
C GLU A 222 -18.55 18.93 5.96
N GLU A 223 -19.13 19.33 4.84
CA GLU A 223 -19.95 18.48 3.99
C GLU A 223 -19.11 17.32 3.41
N ASP A 224 -17.87 17.58 2.95
CA ASP A 224 -16.96 16.54 2.48
C ASP A 224 -16.58 15.54 3.58
N PHE A 225 -16.40 16.05 4.79
CA PHE A 225 -16.13 15.20 5.95
C PHE A 225 -17.34 14.34 6.30
N GLU A 226 -18.57 14.90 6.27
CA GLU A 226 -19.79 14.12 6.50
C GLU A 226 -20.02 13.05 5.41
N GLU A 227 -19.66 13.31 4.16
CA GLU A 227 -19.66 12.27 3.13
C GLU A 227 -18.68 11.12 3.47
N THR A 228 -17.53 11.44 4.05
CA THR A 228 -16.58 10.42 4.53
C THR A 228 -17.20 9.61 5.69
N MET A 229 -17.85 10.26 6.62
CA MET A 229 -18.55 9.59 7.73
C MET A 229 -19.70 8.70 7.23
N ASP A 230 -20.42 9.14 6.20
CA ASP A 230 -21.50 8.34 5.56
C ASP A 230 -20.92 7.03 4.95
N VAL A 231 -19.81 7.10 4.22
CA VAL A 231 -19.15 5.91 3.68
C VAL A 231 -18.68 4.98 4.80
N VAL A 232 -18.09 5.50 5.87
CA VAL A 232 -17.65 4.70 7.02
C VAL A 232 -18.82 3.94 7.65
N ARG A 233 -19.97 4.60 7.84
CA ARG A 233 -21.20 3.99 8.39
C ARG A 233 -21.80 2.95 7.45
N LYS A 234 -21.77 3.17 6.13
CA LYS A 234 -22.29 2.23 5.12
C LYS A 234 -21.40 1.01 4.97
N VAL A 235 -20.11 1.23 4.82
CA VAL A 235 -19.14 0.14 4.60
C VAL A 235 -18.89 -0.67 5.86
N ARG A 236 -18.90 -0.05 7.05
CA ARG A 236 -18.63 -0.74 8.33
C ARG A 236 -17.33 -1.56 8.25
N TYR A 237 -16.21 -0.85 8.22
CA TYR A 237 -14.89 -1.48 8.18
C TYR A 237 -14.57 -2.28 9.45
N ASP A 238 -13.82 -3.37 9.29
CA ASP A 238 -13.29 -4.13 10.43
C ASP A 238 -12.22 -3.33 11.18
N SER A 239 -11.44 -2.54 10.43
CA SER A 239 -10.51 -1.56 10.99
C SER A 239 -10.23 -0.45 9.97
N ALA A 240 -9.90 0.75 10.45
CA ALA A 240 -9.43 1.84 9.60
C ALA A 240 -8.19 2.49 10.22
N PHE A 241 -7.19 2.73 9.39
CA PHE A 241 -6.07 3.59 9.72
C PHE A 241 -6.48 5.03 9.42
N THR A 242 -6.60 5.84 10.45
CA THR A 242 -7.03 7.22 10.35
C THR A 242 -5.84 8.15 10.48
N PHE A 243 -5.70 9.10 9.57
CA PHE A 243 -4.59 10.03 9.50
C PHE A 243 -5.08 11.47 9.44
N ILE A 244 -4.38 12.35 10.10
CA ILE A 244 -4.45 13.78 9.83
C ILE A 244 -3.55 14.06 8.64
N TYR A 245 -4.04 14.86 7.66
CA TYR A 245 -3.20 15.26 6.53
C TYR A 245 -1.90 15.90 7.02
N SER A 246 -0.78 15.46 6.48
CA SER A 246 0.54 15.97 6.78
C SER A 246 1.24 16.41 5.49
N LYS A 247 1.66 17.67 5.44
CA LYS A 247 2.38 18.24 4.30
C LYS A 247 3.66 17.44 4.02
N ARG A 248 3.82 16.99 2.78
CA ARG A 248 5.05 16.34 2.29
C ARG A 248 5.70 17.26 1.27
N THR A 249 6.85 17.82 1.61
CA THR A 249 7.60 18.71 0.70
C THR A 249 7.79 18.06 -0.66
N GLY A 250 7.46 18.78 -1.72
CA GLY A 250 7.55 18.31 -3.11
C GLY A 250 6.29 17.65 -3.65
N THR A 251 5.22 17.52 -2.85
CA THR A 251 3.92 17.04 -3.33
C THR A 251 3.00 18.21 -3.71
N PRO A 252 2.09 18.03 -4.70
CA PRO A 252 1.14 19.08 -5.08
C PRO A 252 0.29 19.59 -3.91
N ALA A 253 -0.19 18.71 -3.04
CA ALA A 253 -1.03 19.09 -1.90
C ALA A 253 -0.29 19.97 -0.86
N ALA A 254 1.04 19.89 -0.79
CA ALA A 254 1.82 20.72 0.12
C ALA A 254 1.79 22.22 -0.24
N SER A 255 1.54 22.54 -1.51
CA SER A 255 1.46 23.92 -2.03
C SER A 255 0.03 24.47 -2.13
N MET A 256 -0.99 23.68 -1.78
CA MET A 256 -2.38 24.15 -1.77
C MET A 256 -2.60 25.16 -0.63
N GLU A 257 -3.32 26.24 -0.93
CA GLU A 257 -3.53 27.37 0.00
C GLU A 257 -4.64 27.11 1.01
N GLU A 258 -5.70 26.37 0.64
CA GLU A 258 -6.89 26.12 1.45
C GLU A 258 -6.64 25.09 2.56
N GLN A 259 -5.71 25.40 3.47
CA GLN A 259 -5.43 24.51 4.61
C GLN A 259 -6.56 24.57 5.63
N VAL A 260 -7.01 23.42 6.10
CA VAL A 260 -8.04 23.33 7.14
C VAL A 260 -7.45 23.76 8.50
N PRO A 261 -8.15 24.56 9.34
CA PRO A 261 -7.69 24.92 10.67
C PRO A 261 -7.48 23.72 11.59
N GLU A 262 -6.45 23.77 12.46
CA GLU A 262 -6.05 22.62 13.30
C GLU A 262 -7.15 22.19 14.29
N ASP A 263 -7.91 23.11 14.84
CA ASP A 263 -9.03 22.84 15.74
C ASP A 263 -10.17 22.08 15.03
N VAL A 264 -10.46 22.46 13.78
CA VAL A 264 -11.44 21.79 12.92
C VAL A 264 -10.95 20.37 12.57
N ILE A 265 -9.66 20.23 12.17
CA ILE A 265 -9.06 18.92 11.87
C ILE A 265 -9.18 18.00 13.09
N LYS A 266 -8.81 18.51 14.28
CA LYS A 266 -8.86 17.73 15.50
C LYS A 266 -10.29 17.27 15.83
N ALA A 267 -11.26 18.18 15.73
CA ALA A 267 -12.67 17.85 15.99
C ALA A 267 -13.19 16.78 15.02
N ARG A 268 -12.88 16.89 13.72
CA ARG A 268 -13.24 15.88 12.72
C ARG A 268 -12.55 14.55 12.98
N PHE A 269 -11.26 14.58 13.29
CA PHE A 269 -10.46 13.38 13.55
C PHE A 269 -11.01 12.60 14.76
N ASP A 270 -11.36 13.29 15.86
CA ASP A 270 -11.92 12.68 17.07
C ASP A 270 -13.29 12.03 16.76
N ARG A 271 -14.13 12.67 15.94
CA ARG A 271 -15.42 12.12 15.48
C ARG A 271 -15.23 10.86 14.64
N LEU A 272 -14.31 10.90 13.67
CA LEU A 272 -14.00 9.74 12.81
C LEU A 272 -13.46 8.59 13.65
N LEU A 273 -12.48 8.85 14.52
CA LEU A 273 -11.87 7.82 15.35
C LEU A 273 -12.89 7.12 16.24
N LYS A 274 -13.79 7.89 16.88
CA LYS A 274 -14.87 7.34 17.72
C LYS A 274 -15.82 6.45 16.92
N GLU A 275 -16.23 6.85 15.72
CA GLU A 275 -17.12 6.05 14.87
C GLU A 275 -16.45 4.76 14.39
N VAL A 276 -15.21 4.84 13.92
CA VAL A 276 -14.44 3.68 13.49
C VAL A 276 -14.23 2.69 14.63
N GLN A 277 -13.86 3.16 15.83
CA GLN A 277 -13.68 2.31 17.01
C GLN A 277 -14.98 1.62 17.42
N LYS A 278 -16.10 2.35 17.38
CA LYS A 278 -17.42 1.78 17.66
C LYS A 278 -17.77 0.66 16.70
N ILE A 279 -17.65 0.90 15.40
CA ILE A 279 -17.94 -0.10 14.36
C ILE A 279 -17.04 -1.32 14.49
N SER A 280 -15.72 -1.11 14.70
CA SER A 280 -14.75 -2.19 14.86
C SER A 280 -15.08 -3.07 16.08
N ALA A 281 -15.47 -2.45 17.22
CA ALA A 281 -15.87 -3.17 18.42
C ALA A 281 -17.18 -3.98 18.21
N GLU A 282 -18.17 -3.41 17.54
CA GLU A 282 -19.42 -4.11 17.19
C GLU A 282 -19.15 -5.33 16.31
N LYS A 283 -18.28 -5.21 15.30
CA LYS A 283 -17.90 -6.33 14.41
C LYS A 283 -17.11 -7.40 15.14
N ALA A 284 -16.16 -7.02 15.98
CA ALA A 284 -15.38 -7.97 16.78
C ALA A 284 -16.25 -8.72 17.81
N GLY A 285 -17.27 -8.07 18.35
CA GLY A 285 -18.21 -8.71 19.28
C GLY A 285 -19.24 -9.64 18.61
N ALA A 286 -19.36 -9.61 17.28
CA ALA A 286 -20.25 -10.45 16.49
C ALA A 286 -19.57 -11.74 15.97
N LEU A 287 -18.26 -11.91 16.17
CA LEU A 287 -17.46 -13.11 15.86
C LEU A 287 -17.47 -14.07 17.03
#